data_45584c8c2c864ffa6ecde197b33808dc
#
_entry.id   45584c8c2c864ffa6ecde197b33808dc
#
_cell.length_a   1.000
_cell.length_b   1.000
_cell.length_c   1.000
_cell.angle_alpha   90.00
_cell.angle_beta   90.00
_cell.angle_gamma   90.00
#
_symmetry.space_group_name_H-M   'P 1'
#
loop_
_entity.id
_entity.type
_entity.pdbx_description
1 polymer ?
#
loop_
_entity_poly.entity_id
_entity_poly.type
_entity_poly.pdbx_seq_one_letter_code
_entity_poly.pdbx_strand_id
1 'polypeptide(L)'
;MTNEIIRSNRLELLKNEVFGALDVTDATRNEYRMRITHFIRYAETHGINRNSYLDYKRYLAGIDTFSVSTKNKYLIAAKIFLDGLHRLNLIPQKITDHVRGFMQSRLHRKEGLQDADIGKLQRYCSDLPPTPQNLRLRALVALFLFQGLRQIEVVRLDVGDIDLRNKTAFIRGKGRDDKEPIHLHPSTVRVLREYLNCYRFRSGALFRSDSNHCRGERLTAKSVREIIKRVFAELEIDGSTHGFRHFFITKLIKSYKGELLMVSKYSRHRSIQMLEVYNDEIIREQDLPRFYEVFNEIRI
;
A
#
# COMPACT_ATOMS: atom_id res chain seq x y z
N MET A 1 4.44 -37.06 25.71
CA MET A 1 3.15 -37.16 24.98
C MET A 1 2.74 -35.73 24.67
N THR A 2 2.89 -35.32 23.43
CA THR A 2 2.39 -34.02 22.96
C THR A 2 0.86 -34.10 22.95
N ASN A 3 0.19 -33.40 23.87
CA ASN A 3 -1.26 -33.25 23.84
C ASN A 3 -1.62 -32.43 22.61
N GLU A 4 -1.84 -33.07 21.49
CA GLU A 4 -2.36 -32.49 20.28
C GLU A 4 -3.82 -32.04 20.54
N ILE A 5 -4.05 -30.72 20.51
CA ILE A 5 -5.35 -30.13 20.81
C ILE A 5 -6.33 -30.30 19.63
N ILE A 6 -5.81 -30.24 18.38
CA ILE A 6 -6.57 -30.39 17.14
C ILE A 6 -5.75 -31.18 16.13
N ARG A 7 -6.40 -32.16 15.46
CA ARG A 7 -5.77 -32.87 14.33
C ARG A 7 -5.59 -31.95 13.13
N SER A 8 -4.43 -31.99 12.52
CA SER A 8 -3.97 -31.08 11.46
C SER A 8 -4.88 -31.06 10.23
N ASN A 9 -5.40 -32.22 9.79
CA ASN A 9 -6.27 -32.32 8.62
C ASN A 9 -7.63 -31.59 8.78
N ARG A 10 -8.00 -31.16 10.00
CA ARG A 10 -9.19 -30.34 10.26
C ARG A 10 -8.93 -28.85 10.11
N LEU A 11 -7.69 -28.40 10.15
CA LEU A 11 -7.35 -26.96 10.17
C LEU A 11 -7.71 -26.23 8.87
N GLU A 12 -7.51 -26.87 7.72
CA GLU A 12 -7.91 -26.27 6.42
C GLU A 12 -9.43 -26.06 6.33
N LEU A 13 -10.24 -26.99 6.86
CA LEU A 13 -11.70 -26.85 6.90
C LEU A 13 -12.13 -25.66 7.76
N LEU A 14 -11.49 -25.48 8.92
CA LEU A 14 -11.77 -24.40 9.87
C LEU A 14 -11.32 -23.02 9.37
N LYS A 15 -10.42 -22.95 8.41
CA LYS A 15 -9.92 -21.71 7.80
C LYS A 15 -11.07 -20.83 7.29
N ASN A 16 -12.01 -21.39 6.56
CA ASN A 16 -13.13 -20.64 6.00
C ASN A 16 -14.11 -20.17 7.07
N GLU A 17 -14.36 -20.99 8.07
CA GLU A 17 -15.23 -20.67 9.20
C GLU A 17 -14.65 -19.52 10.04
N VAL A 18 -13.38 -19.65 10.46
CA VAL A 18 -12.70 -18.64 11.27
C VAL A 18 -12.60 -17.29 10.55
N PHE A 19 -12.16 -17.28 9.29
CA PHE A 19 -12.02 -16.03 8.57
C PHE A 19 -13.33 -15.48 8.00
N GLY A 20 -14.35 -16.34 7.82
CA GLY A 20 -15.71 -15.93 7.46
C GLY A 20 -16.37 -15.07 8.53
N ALA A 21 -16.08 -15.36 9.80
CA ALA A 21 -16.63 -14.67 10.96
C ALA A 21 -15.92 -13.34 11.32
N LEU A 22 -14.92 -12.90 10.53
CA LEU A 22 -14.20 -11.64 10.78
C LEU A 22 -14.93 -10.46 10.15
N ASP A 23 -15.09 -9.40 10.94
CA ASP A 23 -15.54 -8.08 10.44
C ASP A 23 -14.37 -7.34 9.79
N VAL A 24 -14.04 -7.73 8.59
CA VAL A 24 -12.99 -7.15 7.75
C VAL A 24 -13.40 -7.16 6.29
N THR A 25 -12.77 -6.32 5.47
CA THR A 25 -13.00 -6.32 4.02
C THR A 25 -12.62 -7.67 3.40
N ASP A 26 -13.27 -8.05 2.30
CA ASP A 26 -12.98 -9.30 1.57
C ASP A 26 -11.52 -9.40 1.13
N ALA A 27 -10.92 -8.28 0.72
CA ALA A 27 -9.50 -8.23 0.39
C ALA A 27 -8.61 -8.62 1.59
N THR A 28 -8.91 -8.10 2.79
CA THR A 28 -8.17 -8.43 4.01
C THR A 28 -8.42 -9.89 4.41
N ARG A 29 -9.67 -10.36 4.30
CA ARG A 29 -10.05 -11.76 4.58
C ARG A 29 -9.29 -12.72 3.68
N ASN A 30 -9.22 -12.44 2.38
CA ASN A 30 -8.48 -13.25 1.42
C ASN A 30 -6.97 -13.23 1.68
N GLU A 31 -6.43 -12.10 2.10
CA GLU A 31 -5.02 -12.00 2.48
C GLU A 31 -4.69 -12.88 3.70
N TYR A 32 -5.55 -12.91 4.71
CA TYR A 32 -5.40 -13.82 5.85
C TYR A 32 -5.53 -15.29 5.43
N ARG A 33 -6.51 -15.62 4.57
CA ARG A 33 -6.68 -16.99 4.05
C ARG A 33 -5.44 -17.50 3.30
N MET A 34 -4.81 -16.65 2.54
CA MET A 34 -3.57 -17.01 1.83
C MET A 34 -2.40 -17.20 2.79
N ARG A 35 -2.25 -16.30 3.76
CA ARG A 35 -1.10 -16.33 4.69
C ARG A 35 -1.19 -17.45 5.70
N ILE A 36 -2.37 -17.80 6.16
CA ILE A 36 -2.55 -18.84 7.16
C ILE A 36 -2.12 -20.22 6.66
N THR A 37 -2.14 -20.46 5.36
CA THR A 37 -1.67 -21.73 4.78
C THR A 37 -0.24 -22.07 5.20
N HIS A 38 0.60 -21.08 5.42
CA HIS A 38 1.96 -21.30 5.92
C HIS A 38 1.98 -21.83 7.37
N PHE A 39 1.14 -21.29 8.24
CA PHE A 39 0.98 -21.80 9.61
C PHE A 39 0.33 -23.18 9.64
N ILE A 40 -0.67 -23.43 8.81
CA ILE A 40 -1.35 -24.73 8.72
C ILE A 40 -0.35 -25.82 8.35
N ARG A 41 0.50 -25.60 7.33
CA ARG A 41 1.58 -26.53 6.96
C ARG A 41 2.57 -26.78 8.10
N TYR A 42 2.93 -25.73 8.84
CA TYR A 42 3.75 -25.89 10.04
C TYR A 42 3.04 -26.74 11.08
N ALA A 43 1.76 -26.50 11.34
CA ALA A 43 0.97 -27.22 12.31
C ALA A 43 0.71 -28.70 11.91
N GLU A 44 0.68 -29.00 10.61
CA GLU A 44 0.58 -30.38 10.10
C GLU A 44 1.74 -31.27 10.55
N THR A 45 2.92 -30.70 10.70
CA THR A 45 4.13 -31.44 11.12
C THR A 45 4.37 -31.37 12.62
N HIS A 46 3.92 -30.33 13.32
CA HIS A 46 4.25 -30.07 14.73
C HIS A 46 3.06 -30.21 15.68
N GLY A 47 1.83 -30.37 15.14
CA GLY A 47 0.60 -30.34 15.93
C GLY A 47 0.26 -28.96 16.50
N ILE A 48 -0.88 -28.86 17.18
CA ILE A 48 -1.25 -27.66 17.94
C ILE A 48 -1.27 -27.97 19.43
N ASN A 49 -0.46 -27.23 20.19
CA ASN A 49 -0.33 -27.30 21.63
C ASN A 49 -0.27 -25.89 22.24
N ARG A 50 -0.09 -25.77 23.55
CA ARG A 50 -0.06 -24.50 24.28
C ARG A 50 1.02 -23.53 23.79
N ASN A 51 2.12 -24.03 23.23
CA ASN A 51 3.28 -23.25 22.80
C ASN A 51 3.29 -22.99 21.29
N SER A 52 2.36 -23.56 20.53
CA SER A 52 2.42 -23.55 19.06
C SER A 52 2.57 -22.17 18.45
N TYR A 53 1.98 -21.13 19.04
CA TYR A 53 2.15 -19.76 18.52
C TYR A 53 3.56 -19.22 18.75
N LEU A 54 4.17 -19.48 19.91
CA LEU A 54 5.54 -19.11 20.21
C LEU A 54 6.53 -19.91 19.38
N ASP A 55 6.30 -21.22 19.23
CA ASP A 55 7.16 -22.10 18.45
C ASP A 55 7.10 -21.75 16.96
N TYR A 56 5.93 -21.40 16.45
CA TYR A 56 5.79 -20.88 15.09
C TYR A 56 6.55 -19.56 14.90
N LYS A 57 6.53 -18.66 15.89
CA LYS A 57 7.37 -17.46 15.85
C LYS A 57 8.85 -17.80 15.77
N ARG A 58 9.33 -18.77 16.57
CA ARG A 58 10.73 -19.24 16.52
C ARG A 58 11.06 -19.85 15.16
N TYR A 59 10.16 -20.65 14.62
CA TYR A 59 10.29 -21.19 13.26
C TYR A 59 10.42 -20.09 12.21
N LEU A 60 9.55 -19.08 12.24
CA LEU A 60 9.65 -17.91 11.35
C LEU A 60 10.97 -17.15 11.54
N ALA A 61 11.50 -17.08 12.76
CA ALA A 61 12.79 -16.42 13.03
C ALA A 61 13.93 -17.05 12.25
N GLY A 62 13.96 -18.39 12.12
CA GLY A 62 14.95 -19.13 11.37
C GLY A 62 14.85 -19.07 9.84
N ILE A 63 13.84 -18.39 9.28
CA ILE A 63 13.69 -18.25 7.81
C ILE A 63 14.36 -16.96 7.36
N ASP A 64 15.60 -17.03 6.89
CA ASP A 64 16.37 -15.84 6.49
C ASP A 64 15.86 -15.16 5.21
N THR A 65 15.16 -15.89 4.36
CA THR A 65 14.58 -15.35 3.12
C THR A 65 13.39 -14.42 3.36
N PHE A 66 12.80 -14.43 4.57
CA PHE A 66 11.67 -13.58 4.92
C PHE A 66 12.12 -12.27 5.58
N SER A 67 11.65 -11.15 5.05
CA SER A 67 11.80 -9.87 5.74
C SER A 67 11.04 -9.87 7.08
N VAL A 68 11.45 -9.04 8.03
CA VAL A 68 10.75 -8.88 9.32
C VAL A 68 9.28 -8.53 9.13
N SER A 69 8.96 -7.68 8.15
CA SER A 69 7.58 -7.35 7.80
C SER A 69 6.79 -8.57 7.31
N THR A 70 7.42 -9.45 6.52
CA THR A 70 6.81 -10.70 6.05
C THR A 70 6.57 -11.65 7.21
N LYS A 71 7.57 -11.85 8.08
CA LYS A 71 7.44 -12.67 9.30
C LYS A 71 6.27 -12.19 10.18
N ASN A 72 6.16 -10.87 10.40
CA ASN A 72 5.07 -10.28 11.17
C ASN A 72 3.69 -10.53 10.52
N LYS A 73 3.59 -10.45 9.21
CA LYS A 73 2.32 -10.71 8.49
C LYS A 73 1.85 -12.16 8.64
N TYR A 74 2.78 -13.12 8.57
CA TYR A 74 2.47 -14.53 8.82
C TYR A 74 2.08 -14.76 10.27
N LEU A 75 2.82 -14.15 11.21
CA LEU A 75 2.54 -14.28 12.64
C LEU A 75 1.17 -13.70 13.01
N ILE A 76 0.79 -12.54 12.44
CA ILE A 76 -0.54 -11.94 12.65
C ILE A 76 -1.65 -12.84 12.09
N ALA A 77 -1.48 -13.42 10.91
CA ALA A 77 -2.48 -14.33 10.35
C ALA A 77 -2.68 -15.57 11.25
N ALA A 78 -1.58 -16.14 11.76
CA ALA A 78 -1.62 -17.25 12.71
C ALA A 78 -2.32 -16.85 14.03
N LYS A 79 -2.03 -15.63 14.56
CA LYS A 79 -2.70 -15.11 15.74
C LYS A 79 -4.21 -15.04 15.57
N ILE A 80 -4.66 -14.39 14.50
CA ILE A 80 -6.10 -14.22 14.22
C ILE A 80 -6.79 -15.57 14.06
N PHE A 81 -6.14 -16.53 13.42
CA PHE A 81 -6.67 -17.88 13.25
C PHE A 81 -6.79 -18.61 14.58
N LEU A 82 -5.75 -18.63 15.40
CA LEU A 82 -5.76 -19.27 16.72
C LEU A 82 -6.76 -18.60 17.69
N ASP A 83 -6.83 -17.27 17.68
CA ASP A 83 -7.85 -16.53 18.44
C ASP A 83 -9.27 -16.87 17.96
N GLY A 84 -9.43 -17.15 16.66
CA GLY A 84 -10.68 -17.64 16.07
C GLY A 84 -11.03 -19.05 16.53
N LEU A 85 -10.07 -19.97 16.54
CA LEU A 85 -10.27 -21.33 17.07
C LEU A 85 -10.66 -21.33 18.56
N HIS A 86 -10.08 -20.43 19.33
CA HIS A 86 -10.45 -20.26 20.73
C HIS A 86 -11.90 -19.74 20.87
N ARG A 87 -12.32 -18.76 20.08
CA ARG A 87 -13.74 -18.29 20.06
C ARG A 87 -14.74 -19.36 19.68
N LEU A 88 -14.33 -20.32 18.83
CA LEU A 88 -15.14 -21.49 18.47
C LEU A 88 -15.06 -22.62 19.50
N ASN A 89 -14.41 -22.41 20.65
CA ASN A 89 -14.17 -23.41 21.70
C ASN A 89 -13.44 -24.68 21.20
N LEU A 90 -12.67 -24.57 20.12
CA LEU A 90 -11.90 -25.68 19.57
C LEU A 90 -10.52 -25.80 20.23
N ILE A 91 -10.04 -24.74 20.87
CA ILE A 91 -8.88 -24.75 21.76
C ILE A 91 -9.28 -24.18 23.12
N PRO A 92 -8.86 -24.82 24.25
CA PRO A 92 -9.39 -24.50 25.58
C PRO A 92 -8.86 -23.20 26.14
N GLN A 93 -7.75 -22.68 25.62
CA GLN A 93 -7.12 -21.44 26.11
C GLN A 93 -6.57 -20.60 24.96
N LYS A 94 -6.41 -19.31 25.22
CA LYS A 94 -5.83 -18.35 24.28
C LYS A 94 -4.30 -18.48 24.29
N ILE A 95 -3.74 -19.22 23.32
CA ILE A 95 -2.32 -19.53 23.23
C ILE A 95 -1.47 -18.45 22.55
N THR A 96 -2.10 -17.35 22.18
CA THR A 96 -1.45 -16.22 21.48
C THR A 96 -1.04 -15.09 22.43
N ASP A 97 -1.46 -15.15 23.70
CA ASP A 97 -1.18 -14.11 24.68
C ASP A 97 0.32 -14.07 25.01
N HIS A 98 0.79 -12.88 25.36
CA HIS A 98 2.19 -12.60 25.74
C HIS A 98 3.25 -12.81 24.63
N VAL A 99 2.89 -13.23 23.43
CA VAL A 99 3.82 -13.34 22.31
C VAL A 99 3.81 -12.04 21.49
N ARG A 100 4.90 -11.29 21.58
CA ARG A 100 5.08 -10.05 20.81
C ARG A 100 5.50 -10.36 19.37
N GLY A 101 5.18 -9.45 18.43
CA GLY A 101 5.71 -9.51 17.07
C GLY A 101 7.23 -9.32 17.03
N PHE A 102 7.80 -9.49 15.85
CA PHE A 102 9.20 -9.14 15.61
C PHE A 102 9.36 -7.62 15.62
N MET A 103 10.43 -7.13 16.23
CA MET A 103 10.76 -5.71 16.20
C MET A 103 11.14 -5.31 14.76
N GLN A 104 10.49 -4.29 14.25
CA GLN A 104 10.71 -3.78 12.90
C GLN A 104 11.13 -2.33 12.96
N SER A 105 12.17 -1.97 12.20
CA SER A 105 12.52 -0.57 11.98
C SER A 105 11.35 0.19 11.36
N ARG A 106 11.13 1.41 11.82
CA ARG A 106 10.14 2.34 11.24
C ARG A 106 10.68 3.06 10.01
N LEU A 107 11.98 3.00 9.76
CA LEU A 107 12.61 3.63 8.60
C LEU A 107 12.08 3.03 7.29
N HIS A 108 11.81 3.87 6.32
CA HIS A 108 11.47 3.43 4.97
C HIS A 108 12.70 2.80 4.33
N ARG A 109 12.55 1.57 3.78
CA ARG A 109 13.64 0.84 3.12
C ARG A 109 13.75 1.14 1.62
N LYS A 110 12.73 1.79 1.04
CA LYS A 110 12.72 2.14 -0.37
C LYS A 110 12.62 3.65 -0.48
N GLU A 111 13.58 4.22 -1.14
CA GLU A 111 13.50 5.60 -1.57
C GLU A 111 12.28 5.82 -2.46
N GLY A 112 11.64 6.96 -2.30
CA GLY A 112 10.61 7.42 -3.21
C GLY A 112 11.20 7.78 -4.58
N LEU A 113 10.34 8.16 -5.51
CA LEU A 113 10.79 8.74 -6.78
C LEU A 113 11.58 10.03 -6.49
N GLN A 114 12.66 10.23 -7.23
CA GLN A 114 13.51 11.42 -7.14
C GLN A 114 13.07 12.49 -8.15
N ASP A 115 13.53 13.72 -7.99
CA ASP A 115 13.25 14.82 -8.93
C ASP A 115 13.70 14.48 -10.36
N ALA A 116 14.83 13.78 -10.52
CA ALA A 116 15.32 13.32 -11.80
C ALA A 116 14.35 12.34 -12.48
N ASP A 117 13.74 11.41 -11.72
CA ASP A 117 12.75 10.45 -12.23
C ASP A 117 11.49 11.16 -12.71
N ILE A 118 11.04 12.16 -11.92
CA ILE A 118 9.88 12.96 -12.29
C ILE A 118 10.19 13.79 -13.54
N GLY A 119 11.40 14.31 -13.69
CA GLY A 119 11.85 15.01 -14.90
C GLY A 119 11.83 14.10 -16.15
N LYS A 120 12.31 12.84 -16.04
CA LYS A 120 12.21 11.85 -17.11
C LYS A 120 10.75 11.59 -17.48
N LEU A 121 9.91 11.31 -16.48
CA LEU A 121 8.49 11.00 -16.68
C LEU A 121 7.72 12.18 -17.29
N GLN A 122 8.04 13.42 -16.88
CA GLN A 122 7.40 14.62 -17.43
C GLN A 122 7.72 14.78 -18.92
N ARG A 123 8.99 14.65 -19.32
CA ARG A 123 9.40 14.69 -20.73
C ARG A 123 8.70 13.60 -21.52
N TYR A 124 8.78 12.36 -21.07
CA TYR A 124 8.11 11.24 -21.68
C TYR A 124 6.62 11.51 -21.91
N CYS A 125 5.89 11.91 -20.89
CA CYS A 125 4.46 12.23 -21.01
C CYS A 125 4.19 13.39 -21.98
N SER A 126 5.07 14.37 -22.08
CA SER A 126 4.93 15.53 -22.99
C SER A 126 5.12 15.11 -24.46
N ASP A 127 6.07 14.23 -24.71
CA ASP A 127 6.46 13.81 -26.06
C ASP A 127 5.50 12.78 -26.68
N LEU A 128 4.71 12.08 -25.84
CA LEU A 128 3.72 11.12 -26.33
C LEU A 128 2.62 11.79 -27.18
N PRO A 129 2.21 11.20 -28.30
CA PRO A 129 1.07 11.68 -29.08
C PRO A 129 -0.23 11.59 -28.27
N PRO A 130 -1.25 12.44 -28.52
CA PRO A 130 -2.49 12.49 -27.75
C PRO A 130 -3.47 11.34 -28.09
N THR A 131 -2.99 10.10 -28.05
CA THR A 131 -3.85 8.91 -28.21
C THR A 131 -4.68 8.68 -26.93
N PRO A 132 -5.81 7.97 -27.03
CA PRO A 132 -6.64 7.66 -25.84
C PRO A 132 -5.82 7.01 -24.72
N GLN A 133 -4.93 6.06 -25.06
CA GLN A 133 -4.08 5.35 -24.09
C GLN A 133 -3.07 6.30 -23.41
N ASN A 134 -2.47 7.21 -24.17
CA ASN A 134 -1.49 8.17 -23.66
C ASN A 134 -2.15 9.26 -22.83
N LEU A 135 -3.35 9.72 -23.20
CA LEU A 135 -4.14 10.63 -22.38
C LEU A 135 -4.56 9.98 -21.05
N ARG A 136 -4.93 8.69 -21.07
CA ARG A 136 -5.17 7.91 -19.86
C ARG A 136 -3.94 7.82 -18.98
N LEU A 137 -2.77 7.53 -19.57
CA LEU A 137 -1.50 7.50 -18.83
C LEU A 137 -1.21 8.85 -18.17
N ARG A 138 -1.33 9.95 -18.92
CA ARG A 138 -1.14 11.30 -18.37
C ARG A 138 -2.09 11.61 -17.21
N ALA A 139 -3.35 11.19 -17.32
CA ALA A 139 -4.35 11.37 -16.27
C ALA A 139 -4.02 10.56 -15.02
N LEU A 140 -3.57 9.29 -15.17
CA LEU A 140 -3.11 8.45 -14.07
C LEU A 140 -1.90 9.07 -13.36
N VAL A 141 -0.88 9.47 -14.13
CA VAL A 141 0.33 10.10 -13.59
C VAL A 141 0.00 11.41 -12.87
N ALA A 142 -0.86 12.25 -13.44
CA ALA A 142 -1.26 13.51 -12.82
C ALA A 142 -1.96 13.30 -11.46
N LEU A 143 -2.88 12.35 -11.35
CA LEU A 143 -3.55 12.02 -10.09
C LEU A 143 -2.60 11.44 -9.04
N PHE A 144 -1.62 10.62 -9.45
CA PHE A 144 -0.60 10.13 -8.54
C PHE A 144 0.34 11.21 -8.07
N LEU A 145 0.84 12.03 -8.99
CA LEU A 145 1.89 13.01 -8.73
C LEU A 145 1.38 14.23 -7.96
N PHE A 146 0.28 14.83 -8.41
CA PHE A 146 -0.19 16.12 -7.88
C PHE A 146 -1.22 16.00 -6.75
N GLN A 147 -1.87 14.84 -6.57
CA GLN A 147 -2.82 14.60 -5.48
C GLN A 147 -2.35 13.49 -4.53
N GLY A 148 -1.23 12.82 -4.82
CA GLY A 148 -0.69 11.75 -4.01
C GLY A 148 -1.70 10.61 -3.77
N LEU A 149 -2.60 10.33 -4.74
CA LEU A 149 -3.64 9.31 -4.58
C LEU A 149 -3.02 7.92 -4.44
N ARG A 150 -3.65 7.10 -3.60
CA ARG A 150 -3.34 5.67 -3.59
C ARG A 150 -3.91 5.00 -4.83
N GLN A 151 -3.27 3.95 -5.29
CA GLN A 151 -3.70 3.19 -6.47
C GLN A 151 -5.17 2.78 -6.40
N ILE A 152 -5.64 2.34 -5.24
CA ILE A 152 -7.04 1.94 -5.06
C ILE A 152 -8.01 3.11 -5.10
N GLU A 153 -7.57 4.31 -4.67
CA GLU A 153 -8.36 5.54 -4.76
C GLU A 153 -8.58 5.92 -6.22
N VAL A 154 -7.50 5.89 -7.03
CA VAL A 154 -7.57 6.17 -8.48
C VAL A 154 -8.49 5.18 -9.21
N VAL A 155 -8.37 3.89 -8.91
CA VAL A 155 -9.19 2.84 -9.53
C VAL A 155 -10.68 3.02 -9.22
N ARG A 156 -11.02 3.51 -8.03
CA ARG A 156 -12.41 3.68 -7.57
C ARG A 156 -13.10 4.94 -8.09
N LEU A 157 -12.36 5.85 -8.73
CA LEU A 157 -12.96 7.07 -9.28
C LEU A 157 -13.97 6.77 -10.38
N ASP A 158 -15.10 7.45 -10.31
CA ASP A 158 -16.09 7.56 -11.36
C ASP A 158 -15.99 8.92 -12.07
N VAL A 159 -16.52 9.01 -13.27
CA VAL A 159 -16.60 10.29 -14.00
C VAL A 159 -17.37 11.34 -13.18
N GLY A 160 -18.47 10.93 -12.53
CA GLY A 160 -19.27 11.80 -11.66
C GLY A 160 -18.56 12.28 -10.39
N ASP A 161 -17.41 11.70 -10.05
CA ASP A 161 -16.62 12.16 -8.90
C ASP A 161 -15.74 13.37 -9.24
N ILE A 162 -15.61 13.74 -10.51
CA ILE A 162 -14.72 14.79 -10.99
C ILE A 162 -15.49 16.06 -11.30
N ASP A 163 -15.22 17.11 -10.56
CA ASP A 163 -15.71 18.46 -10.85
C ASP A 163 -14.55 19.34 -11.38
N LEU A 164 -14.45 19.39 -12.72
CA LEU A 164 -13.39 20.17 -13.38
C LEU A 164 -13.61 21.68 -13.27
N ARG A 165 -14.85 22.13 -13.01
CA ARG A 165 -15.18 23.55 -12.85
C ARG A 165 -14.69 24.07 -11.50
N ASN A 166 -15.01 23.33 -10.43
CA ASN A 166 -14.62 23.69 -9.07
C ASN A 166 -13.23 23.14 -8.70
N LYS A 167 -12.56 22.43 -9.62
CA LYS A 167 -11.24 21.80 -9.42
C LYS A 167 -11.23 20.88 -8.20
N THR A 168 -12.27 20.08 -8.06
CA THR A 168 -12.42 19.12 -6.95
C THR A 168 -12.68 17.70 -7.47
N ALA A 169 -12.40 16.72 -6.64
CA ALA A 169 -12.81 15.34 -6.86
C ALA A 169 -13.24 14.72 -5.54
N PHE A 170 -14.15 13.75 -5.60
CA PHE A 170 -14.59 12.96 -4.46
C PHE A 170 -13.95 11.59 -4.49
N ILE A 171 -13.14 11.26 -3.50
CA ILE A 171 -12.39 10.00 -3.46
C ILE A 171 -12.84 9.11 -2.31
N ARG A 172 -12.88 7.79 -2.56
CA ARG A 172 -13.12 6.78 -1.52
C ARG A 172 -11.79 6.21 -1.05
N GLY A 173 -11.37 6.59 0.16
CA GLY A 173 -10.15 6.13 0.80
C GLY A 173 -10.13 4.61 1.07
N LYS A 174 -8.94 4.07 1.34
CA LYS A 174 -8.81 2.66 1.77
C LYS A 174 -9.44 2.49 3.16
N GLY A 175 -10.40 1.55 3.29
CA GLY A 175 -11.11 1.30 4.55
C GLY A 175 -12.04 2.44 4.96
N ARG A 176 -12.64 3.12 3.99
CA ARG A 176 -13.73 4.09 4.17
C ARG A 176 -14.88 3.74 3.26
N ASP A 177 -16.09 3.94 3.74
CA ASP A 177 -17.33 3.72 2.96
C ASP A 177 -17.80 5.01 2.30
N ASP A 178 -17.50 6.15 2.88
CA ASP A 178 -17.80 7.48 2.36
C ASP A 178 -16.69 8.03 1.44
N LYS A 179 -17.08 9.04 0.63
CA LYS A 179 -16.16 9.80 -0.21
C LYS A 179 -15.77 11.11 0.48
N GLU A 180 -14.51 11.48 0.38
CA GLU A 180 -13.98 12.75 0.86
C GLU A 180 -13.59 13.67 -0.32
N PRO A 181 -13.83 14.99 -0.23
CA PRO A 181 -13.43 15.92 -1.27
C PRO A 181 -11.91 16.15 -1.25
N ILE A 182 -11.33 16.31 -2.43
CA ILE A 182 -9.95 16.74 -2.61
C ILE A 182 -9.90 17.86 -3.66
N HIS A 183 -8.88 18.72 -3.55
CA HIS A 183 -8.60 19.71 -4.57
C HIS A 183 -7.72 19.14 -5.67
N LEU A 184 -8.05 19.44 -6.91
CA LEU A 184 -7.28 19.06 -8.09
C LEU A 184 -6.31 20.19 -8.48
N HIS A 185 -5.04 19.83 -8.67
CA HIS A 185 -4.06 20.75 -9.23
C HIS A 185 -4.48 21.20 -10.64
N PRO A 186 -4.21 22.44 -11.05
CA PRO A 186 -4.57 22.94 -12.40
C PRO A 186 -4.08 22.04 -13.55
N SER A 187 -2.86 21.49 -13.43
CA SER A 187 -2.33 20.52 -14.41
C SER A 187 -3.17 19.25 -14.49
N THR A 188 -3.64 18.72 -13.36
CA THR A 188 -4.54 17.56 -13.33
C THR A 188 -5.87 17.85 -13.99
N VAL A 189 -6.44 19.04 -13.72
CA VAL A 189 -7.70 19.48 -14.36
C VAL A 189 -7.56 19.54 -15.88
N ARG A 190 -6.46 20.08 -16.39
CA ARG A 190 -6.17 20.14 -17.82
C ARG A 190 -6.12 18.76 -18.44
N VAL A 191 -5.31 17.88 -17.87
CA VAL A 191 -5.12 16.52 -18.40
C VAL A 191 -6.40 15.69 -18.31
N LEU A 192 -7.15 15.79 -17.22
CA LEU A 192 -8.45 15.10 -17.07
C LEU A 192 -9.46 15.60 -18.09
N ARG A 193 -9.47 16.91 -18.41
CA ARG A 193 -10.34 17.48 -19.44
C ARG A 193 -10.02 16.90 -20.82
N GLU A 194 -8.75 16.84 -21.19
CA GLU A 194 -8.30 16.24 -22.45
C GLU A 194 -8.69 14.76 -22.52
N TYR A 195 -8.46 14.00 -21.44
CA TYR A 195 -8.80 12.60 -21.34
C TYR A 195 -10.31 12.36 -21.48
N LEU A 196 -11.16 13.09 -20.74
CA LEU A 196 -12.60 12.94 -20.77
C LEU A 196 -13.20 13.36 -22.12
N ASN A 197 -12.67 14.39 -22.74
CA ASN A 197 -13.11 14.84 -24.08
C ASN A 197 -12.78 13.79 -25.14
N CYS A 198 -11.63 13.12 -25.06
CA CYS A 198 -11.24 12.07 -26.00
C CYS A 198 -12.15 10.84 -25.90
N TYR A 199 -12.40 10.35 -24.68
CA TYR A 199 -13.21 9.15 -24.48
C TYR A 199 -14.72 9.42 -24.47
N ARG A 200 -15.15 10.68 -24.31
CA ARG A 200 -16.57 11.12 -24.24
C ARG A 200 -17.37 10.37 -23.17
N PHE A 201 -16.74 9.88 -22.11
CA PHE A 201 -17.43 9.25 -21.00
C PHE A 201 -18.24 10.28 -20.21
N ARG A 202 -19.52 9.96 -19.94
CA ARG A 202 -20.41 10.82 -19.15
C ARG A 202 -20.70 10.25 -17.76
N SER A 203 -20.53 8.95 -17.56
CA SER A 203 -20.80 8.26 -16.29
C SER A 203 -19.98 6.99 -16.14
N GLY A 204 -20.04 6.37 -14.96
CA GLY A 204 -19.35 5.14 -14.61
C GLY A 204 -17.86 5.33 -14.38
N ALA A 205 -17.08 4.26 -14.47
CA ALA A 205 -15.65 4.27 -14.13
C ALA A 205 -14.87 5.33 -14.91
N LEU A 206 -14.05 6.13 -14.20
CA LEU A 206 -13.19 7.14 -14.81
C LEU A 206 -12.13 6.47 -15.70
N PHE A 207 -11.48 5.44 -15.20
CA PHE A 207 -10.47 4.68 -15.96
C PHE A 207 -11.00 3.32 -16.37
N ARG A 208 -11.04 3.09 -17.68
CA ARG A 208 -11.56 1.87 -18.28
C ARG A 208 -10.47 1.13 -19.07
N SER A 209 -10.68 -0.18 -19.22
CA SER A 209 -9.81 -1.07 -19.99
C SER A 209 -10.07 -0.93 -21.49
N ASP A 210 -9.00 -0.92 -22.27
CA ASP A 210 -9.05 -1.04 -23.73
C ASP A 210 -8.74 -2.49 -24.19
N SER A 211 -8.48 -3.40 -23.25
CA SER A 211 -8.20 -4.81 -23.54
C SER A 211 -9.41 -5.48 -24.18
N ASN A 212 -9.20 -6.31 -25.20
CA ASN A 212 -10.27 -7.01 -25.92
C ASN A 212 -11.16 -7.85 -25.00
N HIS A 213 -10.60 -8.43 -23.92
CA HIS A 213 -11.34 -9.28 -22.98
C HIS A 213 -12.20 -8.50 -21.97
N CYS A 214 -11.83 -7.23 -21.65
CA CYS A 214 -12.46 -6.42 -20.61
C CYS A 214 -12.70 -4.99 -21.08
N ARG A 215 -13.01 -4.81 -22.37
CA ARG A 215 -13.17 -3.48 -22.97
C ARG A 215 -14.32 -2.72 -22.33
N GLY A 216 -14.03 -1.52 -21.86
CA GLY A 216 -15.01 -0.65 -21.19
C GLY A 216 -15.18 -0.93 -19.69
N GLU A 217 -14.68 -2.03 -19.16
CA GLU A 217 -14.70 -2.30 -17.71
C GLU A 217 -13.73 -1.40 -16.95
N ARG A 218 -14.00 -1.19 -15.65
CA ARG A 218 -13.12 -0.46 -14.74
C ARG A 218 -11.72 -1.08 -14.72
N LEU A 219 -10.67 -0.27 -14.83
CA LEU A 219 -9.31 -0.75 -14.62
C LEU A 219 -9.15 -1.33 -13.21
N THR A 220 -8.45 -2.45 -13.13
CA THR A 220 -8.06 -3.05 -11.85
C THR A 220 -6.79 -2.37 -11.30
N ALA A 221 -6.56 -2.50 -9.99
CA ALA A 221 -5.31 -2.06 -9.37
C ALA A 221 -4.09 -2.74 -10.00
N LYS A 222 -4.22 -4.01 -10.43
CA LYS A 222 -3.17 -4.73 -11.17
C LYS A 222 -2.89 -4.07 -12.50
N SER A 223 -3.93 -3.77 -13.28
CA SER A 223 -3.78 -3.13 -14.61
C SER A 223 -3.10 -1.76 -14.52
N VAL A 224 -3.50 -0.94 -13.55
CA VAL A 224 -2.86 0.37 -13.30
C VAL A 224 -1.38 0.20 -12.95
N ARG A 225 -1.06 -0.78 -12.10
CA ARG A 225 0.34 -1.08 -11.74
C ARG A 225 1.16 -1.49 -12.95
N GLU A 226 0.64 -2.35 -13.82
CA GLU A 226 1.33 -2.82 -15.01
C GLU A 226 1.55 -1.68 -16.03
N ILE A 227 0.58 -0.76 -16.17
CA ILE A 227 0.75 0.43 -17.02
C ILE A 227 1.95 1.26 -16.53
N ILE A 228 1.98 1.60 -15.24
CA ILE A 228 3.06 2.41 -14.66
C ILE A 228 4.39 1.67 -14.68
N LYS A 229 4.41 0.37 -14.34
CA LYS A 229 5.63 -0.45 -14.37
C LYS A 229 6.26 -0.50 -15.75
N ARG A 230 5.47 -0.58 -16.81
CA ARG A 230 5.97 -0.56 -18.20
C ARG A 230 6.68 0.76 -18.50
N VAL A 231 6.06 1.88 -18.16
CA VAL A 231 6.66 3.22 -18.35
C VAL A 231 7.94 3.37 -17.53
N PHE A 232 7.94 2.90 -16.29
CA PHE A 232 9.13 2.96 -15.44
C PHE A 232 10.27 2.11 -15.99
N ALA A 233 9.97 0.92 -16.53
CA ALA A 233 10.97 0.06 -17.17
C ALA A 233 11.58 0.72 -18.42
N GLU A 234 10.76 1.39 -19.24
CA GLU A 234 11.19 2.11 -20.44
C GLU A 234 12.08 3.33 -20.09
N LEU A 235 11.83 3.96 -18.94
CA LEU A 235 12.59 5.11 -18.46
C LEU A 235 13.74 4.76 -17.52
N GLU A 236 13.97 3.48 -17.26
CA GLU A 236 14.96 2.99 -16.29
C GLU A 236 14.76 3.62 -14.90
N ILE A 237 13.49 3.67 -14.45
CA ILE A 237 13.12 4.16 -13.11
C ILE A 237 12.87 2.97 -12.19
N ASP A 238 13.65 2.84 -11.11
CA ASP A 238 13.36 1.87 -10.04
C ASP A 238 12.32 2.44 -9.10
N GLY A 239 11.07 2.10 -9.33
CA GLY A 239 9.97 2.67 -8.59
C GLY A 239 8.68 1.87 -8.65
N SER A 240 7.66 2.40 -7.99
CA SER A 240 6.32 1.82 -7.99
C SER A 240 5.26 2.92 -7.95
N THR A 241 3.98 2.56 -8.16
CA THR A 241 2.86 3.51 -7.99
C THR A 241 2.83 4.13 -6.58
N HIS A 242 3.38 3.46 -5.57
CA HIS A 242 3.48 4.02 -4.22
C HIS A 242 4.59 5.08 -4.10
N GLY A 243 5.63 4.99 -4.93
CA GLY A 243 6.72 5.97 -5.01
C GLY A 243 6.23 7.39 -5.34
N PHE A 244 5.19 7.53 -6.17
CA PHE A 244 4.56 8.85 -6.40
C PHE A 244 4.01 9.48 -5.13
N ARG A 245 3.36 8.67 -4.28
CA ARG A 245 2.82 9.17 -3.03
C ARG A 245 3.93 9.54 -2.03
N HIS A 246 5.01 8.77 -1.98
CA HIS A 246 6.21 9.13 -1.22
C HIS A 246 6.76 10.47 -1.69
N PHE A 247 6.96 10.63 -2.99
CA PHE A 247 7.42 11.88 -3.59
C PHE A 247 6.49 13.07 -3.22
N PHE A 248 5.18 12.91 -3.40
CA PHE A 248 4.19 13.92 -3.05
C PHE A 248 4.29 14.35 -1.59
N ILE A 249 4.37 13.39 -0.65
CA ILE A 249 4.47 13.66 0.78
C ILE A 249 5.78 14.37 1.11
N THR A 250 6.92 13.88 0.60
CA THR A 250 8.24 14.47 0.83
C THR A 250 8.29 15.92 0.30
N LYS A 251 7.72 16.16 -0.88
CA LYS A 251 7.62 17.53 -1.43
C LYS A 251 6.75 18.44 -0.56
N LEU A 252 5.63 17.97 -0.05
CA LEU A 252 4.79 18.74 0.86
C LEU A 252 5.54 19.05 2.16
N ILE A 253 6.19 18.09 2.79
CA ILE A 253 6.92 18.30 4.04
C ILE A 253 8.03 19.32 3.84
N LYS A 254 8.83 19.21 2.77
CA LYS A 254 9.88 20.19 2.43
C LYS A 254 9.28 21.58 2.20
N SER A 255 8.18 21.69 1.47
CA SER A 255 7.52 22.97 1.13
C SER A 255 6.87 23.63 2.35
N TYR A 256 6.24 22.83 3.22
CA TYR A 256 5.59 23.31 4.44
C TYR A 256 6.54 23.33 5.66
N LYS A 257 7.85 23.18 5.44
CA LYS A 257 8.90 23.27 6.48
C LYS A 257 8.59 22.43 7.73
N GLY A 258 8.04 21.23 7.52
CA GLY A 258 7.72 20.29 8.61
C GLY A 258 6.40 20.56 9.34
N GLU A 259 5.53 21.47 8.86
CA GLU A 259 4.18 21.65 9.41
C GLU A 259 3.28 20.44 9.10
N LEU A 260 3.50 19.32 9.83
CA LEU A 260 2.90 18.02 9.54
C LEU A 260 1.37 18.03 9.58
N LEU A 261 0.77 18.92 10.37
CA LEU A 261 -0.70 19.06 10.42
C LEU A 261 -1.26 19.53 9.05
N MET A 262 -0.61 20.50 8.42
CA MET A 262 -1.00 20.97 7.08
C MET A 262 -0.75 19.89 6.04
N VAL A 263 0.41 19.23 6.09
CA VAL A 263 0.75 18.10 5.21
C VAL A 263 -0.29 16.97 5.35
N SER A 264 -0.76 16.66 6.57
CA SER A 264 -1.75 15.61 6.81
C SER A 264 -3.08 15.87 6.11
N LYS A 265 -3.53 17.14 6.04
CA LYS A 265 -4.76 17.54 5.34
C LYS A 265 -4.71 17.22 3.84
N TYR A 266 -3.57 17.50 3.18
CA TYR A 266 -3.41 17.23 1.75
C TYR A 266 -3.07 15.77 1.46
N SER A 267 -2.22 15.14 2.31
CA SER A 267 -1.82 13.75 2.13
C SER A 267 -2.85 12.74 2.66
N ARG A 268 -3.83 13.20 3.42
CA ARG A 268 -4.92 12.39 3.99
C ARG A 268 -4.40 11.24 4.85
N HIS A 269 -3.37 11.51 5.67
CA HIS A 269 -2.91 10.58 6.69
C HIS A 269 -3.79 10.66 7.93
N ARG A 270 -4.24 9.50 8.43
CA ARG A 270 -5.04 9.41 9.66
C ARG A 270 -4.24 9.74 10.92
N SER A 271 -2.93 9.52 10.89
CA SER A 271 -2.02 9.76 12.00
C SER A 271 -0.85 10.60 11.53
N ILE A 272 -0.54 11.64 12.28
CA ILE A 272 0.64 12.48 12.07
C ILE A 272 1.92 11.66 12.27
N GLN A 273 1.91 10.68 13.18
CA GLN A 273 3.05 9.77 13.42
C GLN A 273 3.52 9.04 12.14
N MET A 274 2.62 8.83 11.19
CA MET A 274 3.02 8.27 9.88
C MET A 274 3.82 9.28 9.03
N LEU A 275 3.65 10.58 9.25
CA LEU A 275 4.38 11.64 8.56
C LEU A 275 5.69 11.98 9.27
N GLU A 276 5.78 11.75 10.58
CA GLU A 276 7.00 11.95 11.37
C GLU A 276 8.16 11.16 10.79
N VAL A 277 7.92 9.92 10.34
CA VAL A 277 8.94 9.07 9.73
C VAL A 277 9.58 9.74 8.50
N TYR A 278 8.78 10.39 7.65
CA TYR A 278 9.28 11.14 6.50
C TYR A 278 10.00 12.42 6.92
N ASN A 279 9.47 13.12 7.92
CA ASN A 279 10.06 14.35 8.42
C ASN A 279 11.44 14.09 9.07
N ASP A 280 11.54 13.03 9.87
CA ASP A 280 12.79 12.62 10.52
C ASP A 280 13.86 12.24 9.49
N GLU A 281 13.47 11.59 8.39
CA GLU A 281 14.38 11.25 7.29
C GLU A 281 14.89 12.52 6.61
N ILE A 282 14.01 13.48 6.30
CA ILE A 282 14.37 14.76 5.70
C ILE A 282 15.29 15.57 6.60
N ILE A 283 14.97 15.65 7.90
CA ILE A 283 15.78 16.38 8.89
C ILE A 283 17.17 15.74 8.98
N ARG A 284 17.23 14.42 9.03
CA ARG A 284 18.52 13.69 9.09
C ARG A 284 19.36 13.95 7.86
N GLU A 285 18.78 13.91 6.65
CA GLU A 285 19.49 14.23 5.40
C GLU A 285 20.06 15.67 5.42
N GLN A 286 19.27 16.62 5.92
CA GLN A 286 19.69 18.02 6.02
C GLN A 286 20.76 18.24 7.08
N ASP A 287 20.81 17.44 8.14
CA ASP A 287 21.79 17.53 9.22
C ASP A 287 23.09 16.76 8.92
N LEU A 288 23.14 15.89 7.90
CA LEU A 288 24.34 15.13 7.55
C LEU A 288 25.60 15.95 7.38
N PRO A 289 25.61 17.13 6.71
CA PRO A 289 26.83 17.93 6.61
C PRO A 289 27.38 18.32 7.97
N ARG A 290 26.51 18.78 8.89
CA ARG A 290 26.88 19.14 10.26
C ARG A 290 27.39 17.91 11.04
N PHE A 291 26.77 16.76 10.86
CA PHE A 291 27.23 15.51 11.47
C PHE A 291 28.65 15.16 10.99
N TYR A 292 28.95 15.32 9.70
CA TYR A 292 30.29 15.03 9.19
C TYR A 292 31.33 16.04 9.71
N GLU A 293 30.98 17.31 9.89
CA GLU A 293 31.87 18.34 10.44
C GLU A 293 32.36 18.00 11.84
N VAL A 294 31.55 17.32 12.67
CA VAL A 294 31.92 16.95 14.05
C VAL A 294 33.19 16.10 14.11
N PHE A 295 33.50 15.35 13.06
CA PHE A 295 34.63 14.41 13.01
C PHE A 295 35.72 14.80 12.01
N ASN A 296 35.65 15.99 11.42
CA ASN A 296 36.59 16.43 10.36
C ASN A 296 38.06 16.49 10.80
N GLU A 297 38.31 16.64 12.10
CA GLU A 297 39.68 16.70 12.65
C GLU A 297 40.29 15.30 12.88
N ILE A 298 39.49 14.23 12.81
CA ILE A 298 39.95 12.86 13.04
C ILE A 298 40.39 12.26 11.71
N ARG A 299 41.68 11.90 11.63
CA ARG A 299 42.26 11.16 10.50
C ARG A 299 42.60 9.75 10.94
N ILE A 300 42.10 8.73 10.24
CA ILE A 300 42.41 7.32 10.46
C ILE A 300 43.31 6.84 9.35
#